data_5fb7661596dad035c1e4498f5dbedc74
#
_entry.id   5fb7661596dad035c1e4498f5dbedc74
#
_cell.length_a   1.000
_cell.length_b   1.000
_cell.length_c   1.000
_cell.angle_alpha   90.00
_cell.angle_beta   90.00
_cell.angle_gamma   90.00
#
_symmetry.space_group_name_H-M   'P 1'
#
loop_
_entity.id
_entity.type
_entity.pdbx_description
1 polymer ?
#
loop_
_entity_poly.entity_id
_entity_poly.type
_entity_poly.pdbx_seq_one_letter_code
_entity_poly.pdbx_strand_id
1 'polypeptide(L)'
;MKAKYKKYLTNPESMPVEIRYKSVYNLVKNVLYIKHYKISSSGLNDLPLNPGLYVVNHKSNMDPLVIFKLLYENTKIPYFRFIAKAELDSKSYLSYAFKLVDTIFINRENVRDTYNKFQEEINLNDDKRSIVIFPEGTRVIDPEKMIEFHEGSFRIAYKYLVPIIPTVIVGSIDLNKEKQPKNYKNKNKIIYVNFLKPIKPQNYATVAINHTTKNIHELVYTEYLRIFNLIKENKQKMVFLEEDEKIRDRRY
;
A
#
# COMPACT_ATOMS: atom_id res chain seq x y z
N MET A 1 -15.89 11.97 7.30
CA MET A 1 -14.45 12.21 7.53
C MET A 1 -14.12 13.67 7.84
N LYS A 2 -14.60 14.67 7.07
CA LYS A 2 -14.32 16.10 7.31
C LYS A 2 -14.58 16.55 8.76
N ALA A 3 -15.74 16.24 9.32
CA ALA A 3 -16.08 16.61 10.71
C ALA A 3 -15.13 15.95 11.73
N LYS A 4 -14.78 14.69 11.54
CA LYS A 4 -13.82 13.98 12.42
C LYS A 4 -12.42 14.60 12.32
N TYR A 5 -11.96 14.95 11.13
CA TYR A 5 -10.68 15.61 10.96
C TYR A 5 -10.68 17.00 11.60
N LYS A 6 -11.76 17.78 11.45
CA LYS A 6 -11.91 19.06 12.15
C LYS A 6 -11.84 18.88 13.66
N LYS A 7 -12.52 17.87 14.21
CA LYS A 7 -12.46 17.54 15.63
C LYS A 7 -11.04 17.20 16.07
N TYR A 8 -10.31 16.41 15.27
CA TYR A 8 -8.91 16.07 15.54
C TYR A 8 -8.01 17.32 15.60
N LEU A 9 -8.20 18.27 14.67
CA LEU A 9 -7.41 19.51 14.66
C LEU A 9 -7.69 20.41 15.89
N THR A 10 -8.94 20.44 16.37
CA THR A 10 -9.33 21.30 17.51
C THR A 10 -9.02 20.66 18.86
N ASN A 11 -9.10 19.34 18.96
CA ASN A 11 -8.83 18.60 20.18
C ASN A 11 -8.22 17.23 19.82
N PRO A 12 -6.88 17.16 19.60
CA PRO A 12 -6.19 15.93 19.23
C PRO A 12 -6.38 14.78 20.22
N GLU A 13 -6.43 15.09 21.52
CA GLU A 13 -6.59 14.10 22.58
C GLU A 13 -7.93 13.37 22.53
N SER A 14 -8.98 14.03 22.01
CA SER A 14 -10.29 13.41 21.81
C SER A 14 -10.33 12.43 20.63
N MET A 15 -9.25 12.33 19.85
CA MET A 15 -9.12 11.52 18.65
C MET A 15 -7.79 10.77 18.63
N PRO A 16 -7.51 9.91 19.63
CA PRO A 16 -6.30 9.10 19.66
C PRO A 16 -6.19 8.23 18.40
N VAL A 17 -5.01 7.71 18.14
CA VAL A 17 -4.68 6.99 16.90
C VAL A 17 -5.63 5.83 16.63
N GLU A 18 -6.03 5.10 17.67
CA GLU A 18 -6.96 3.97 17.58
C GLU A 18 -8.33 4.40 17.01
N ILE A 19 -8.88 5.50 17.52
CA ILE A 19 -10.18 6.05 17.09
C ILE A 19 -10.09 6.56 15.65
N ARG A 20 -8.97 7.20 15.30
CA ARG A 20 -8.74 7.72 13.94
C ARG A 20 -8.67 6.58 12.93
N TYR A 21 -7.84 5.56 13.18
CA TYR A 21 -7.69 4.40 12.30
C TYR A 21 -8.96 3.58 12.21
N LYS A 22 -9.64 3.31 13.32
CA LYS A 22 -10.95 2.63 13.33
C LYS A 22 -11.98 3.39 12.49
N SER A 23 -11.98 4.72 12.55
CA SER A 23 -12.89 5.55 11.77
C SER A 23 -12.63 5.44 10.27
N VAL A 24 -11.35 5.43 9.88
CA VAL A 24 -10.93 5.24 8.49
C VAL A 24 -11.22 3.82 8.02
N TYR A 25 -10.96 2.81 8.86
CA TYR A 25 -11.28 1.42 8.57
C TYR A 25 -12.76 1.21 8.24
N ASN A 26 -13.66 1.77 9.04
CA ASN A 26 -15.09 1.67 8.79
C ASN A 26 -15.50 2.30 7.45
N LEU A 27 -14.88 3.45 7.08
CA LEU A 27 -15.08 4.03 5.76
C LEU A 27 -14.58 3.11 4.66
N VAL A 28 -13.34 2.61 4.79
CA VAL A 28 -12.70 1.73 3.81
C VAL A 28 -13.51 0.46 3.60
N LYS A 29 -13.93 -0.18 4.70
CA LYS A 29 -14.79 -1.37 4.66
C LYS A 29 -16.07 -1.12 3.86
N ASN A 30 -16.77 -0.01 4.12
CA ASN A 30 -17.99 0.34 3.41
C ASN A 30 -17.74 0.60 1.91
N VAL A 31 -16.66 1.32 1.57
CA VAL A 31 -16.32 1.61 0.17
C VAL A 31 -16.02 0.32 -0.60
N LEU A 32 -15.24 -0.59 -0.02
CA LEU A 32 -14.89 -1.86 -0.65
C LEU A 32 -16.11 -2.79 -0.76
N TYR A 33 -16.99 -2.80 0.26
CA TYR A 33 -18.24 -3.55 0.25
C TYR A 33 -19.16 -3.12 -0.91
N ILE A 34 -19.38 -1.81 -1.09
CA ILE A 34 -20.22 -1.27 -2.19
C ILE A 34 -19.66 -1.66 -3.57
N LYS A 35 -18.35 -1.85 -3.68
CA LYS A 35 -17.71 -2.29 -4.94
C LYS A 35 -17.85 -3.80 -5.20
N HIS A 36 -18.31 -4.57 -4.23
CA HIS A 36 -18.48 -6.03 -4.31
C HIS A 36 -17.22 -6.81 -4.69
N TYR A 37 -16.03 -6.29 -4.35
CA TYR A 37 -14.78 -7.02 -4.57
C TYR A 37 -14.41 -7.83 -3.33
N LYS A 38 -13.99 -9.07 -3.58
CA LYS A 38 -13.32 -9.90 -2.57
C LYS A 38 -11.84 -9.58 -2.56
N ILE A 39 -11.21 -9.69 -1.40
CA ILE A 39 -9.76 -9.55 -1.26
C ILE A 39 -9.23 -10.89 -0.82
N SER A 40 -8.24 -11.39 -1.54
CA SER A 40 -7.45 -12.58 -1.19
C SER A 40 -6.02 -12.14 -0.93
N SER A 41 -5.41 -12.58 0.15
CA SER A 41 -4.05 -12.15 0.51
C SER A 41 -3.22 -13.31 1.01
N SER A 42 -1.90 -13.20 0.82
CA SER A 42 -0.89 -14.12 1.35
C SER A 42 0.29 -13.35 1.94
N GLY A 43 1.15 -14.03 2.69
CA GLY A 43 2.37 -13.47 3.28
C GLY A 43 2.14 -12.58 4.52
N LEU A 44 0.91 -12.42 5.01
CA LEU A 44 0.62 -11.60 6.20
C LEU A 44 1.28 -12.14 7.48
N ASN A 45 1.47 -13.46 7.56
CA ASN A 45 2.06 -14.11 8.74
C ASN A 45 3.56 -13.83 8.90
N ASP A 46 4.24 -13.54 7.79
CA ASP A 46 5.68 -13.31 7.72
C ASP A 46 6.06 -11.83 7.91
N LEU A 47 5.07 -10.97 8.09
CA LEU A 47 5.31 -9.55 8.26
C LEU A 47 6.05 -9.25 9.57
N PRO A 48 7.05 -8.33 9.54
CA PRO A 48 7.82 -8.00 10.71
C PRO A 48 6.97 -7.28 11.76
N LEU A 49 7.27 -7.52 13.03
CA LEU A 49 6.64 -6.79 14.15
C LEU A 49 7.15 -5.35 14.27
N ASN A 50 8.36 -5.10 13.80
CA ASN A 50 8.98 -3.78 13.79
C ASN A 50 8.53 -2.96 12.57
N PRO A 51 8.60 -1.63 12.63
CA PRO A 51 8.32 -0.77 11.50
C PRO A 51 9.10 -1.18 10.25
N GLY A 52 8.45 -1.08 9.09
CA GLY A 52 9.04 -1.41 7.81
C GLY A 52 8.54 -0.49 6.69
N LEU A 53 9.19 -0.58 5.54
CA LEU A 53 8.81 0.09 4.31
C LEU A 53 8.05 -0.89 3.40
N TYR A 54 6.73 -0.72 3.30
CA TYR A 54 5.89 -1.45 2.35
C TYR A 54 5.97 -0.79 0.98
N VAL A 55 6.46 -1.54 0.00
CA VAL A 55 6.67 -1.09 -1.38
C VAL A 55 5.65 -1.77 -2.27
N VAL A 56 4.63 -1.03 -2.72
CA VAL A 56 3.44 -1.57 -3.39
C VAL A 56 3.34 -1.05 -4.82
N ASN A 57 3.07 -1.90 -5.81
CA ASN A 57 2.75 -1.44 -7.16
C ASN A 57 1.39 -0.70 -7.21
N HIS A 58 1.17 0.15 -8.22
CA HIS A 58 0.04 1.08 -8.24
C HIS A 58 -0.79 1.01 -9.53
N LYS A 59 -1.99 0.45 -9.43
CA LYS A 59 -2.92 0.28 -10.56
C LYS A 59 -4.23 1.06 -10.40
N SER A 60 -4.62 1.36 -9.15
CA SER A 60 -5.94 1.93 -8.85
C SER A 60 -5.89 2.93 -7.71
N ASN A 61 -6.78 3.92 -7.72
CA ASN A 61 -7.03 4.78 -6.56
C ASN A 61 -7.54 4.01 -5.33
N MET A 62 -7.94 2.75 -5.52
CA MET A 62 -8.41 1.89 -4.43
C MET A 62 -7.27 1.09 -3.78
N ASP A 63 -6.08 1.01 -4.41
CA ASP A 63 -4.96 0.26 -3.85
C ASP A 63 -4.62 0.67 -2.41
N PRO A 64 -4.53 1.97 -2.08
CA PRO A 64 -4.29 2.38 -0.69
C PRO A 64 -5.36 1.89 0.28
N LEU A 65 -6.63 1.81 -0.16
CA LEU A 65 -7.73 1.34 0.70
C LEU A 65 -7.64 -0.16 0.94
N VAL A 66 -7.29 -0.94 -0.10
CA VAL A 66 -7.09 -2.39 0.02
C VAL A 66 -5.94 -2.70 0.97
N ILE A 67 -4.80 -2.04 0.78
CA ILE A 67 -3.63 -2.20 1.66
C ILE A 67 -3.96 -1.74 3.08
N PHE A 68 -4.65 -0.59 3.23
CA PHE A 68 -5.10 -0.11 4.54
C PHE A 68 -5.91 -1.18 5.29
N LYS A 69 -6.91 -1.78 4.62
CA LYS A 69 -7.76 -2.81 5.22
C LYS A 69 -6.93 -3.99 5.72
N LEU A 70 -6.08 -4.55 4.85
CA LEU A 70 -5.28 -5.73 5.18
C LEU A 70 -4.31 -5.47 6.34
N LEU A 71 -3.60 -4.35 6.32
CA LEU A 71 -2.65 -4.01 7.38
C LEU A 71 -3.36 -3.70 8.71
N TYR A 72 -4.52 -3.01 8.66
CA TYR A 72 -5.29 -2.70 9.87
C TYR A 72 -5.89 -3.96 10.52
N GLU A 73 -6.33 -4.92 9.71
CA GLU A 73 -6.88 -6.20 10.21
C GLU A 73 -5.78 -7.14 10.74
N ASN A 74 -4.53 -6.91 10.40
CA ASN A 74 -3.41 -7.66 10.97
C ASN A 74 -2.93 -6.99 12.25
N THR A 75 -3.39 -7.51 13.38
CA THR A 75 -3.11 -6.96 14.71
C THR A 75 -1.62 -6.97 15.12
N LYS A 76 -0.77 -7.66 14.39
CA LYS A 76 0.70 -7.66 14.62
C LYS A 76 1.35 -6.35 14.19
N ILE A 77 0.70 -5.60 13.28
CA ILE A 77 1.22 -4.33 12.76
C ILE A 77 0.51 -3.21 13.50
N PRO A 78 1.21 -2.40 14.30
CA PRO A 78 0.54 -1.42 15.15
C PRO A 78 -0.20 -0.38 14.31
N TYR A 79 0.55 0.40 13.52
CA TYR A 79 0.02 1.45 12.66
C TYR A 79 0.99 1.72 11.50
N PHE A 80 0.49 2.41 10.48
CA PHE A 80 1.27 2.69 9.28
C PHE A 80 0.82 4.01 8.66
N ARG A 81 1.70 4.69 7.96
CA ARG A 81 1.44 5.96 7.27
C ARG A 81 1.63 5.77 5.77
N PHE A 82 0.86 6.48 4.98
CA PHE A 82 1.07 6.52 3.54
C PHE A 82 1.93 7.72 3.15
N ILE A 83 2.65 7.57 2.03
CA ILE A 83 3.24 8.69 1.32
C ILE A 83 2.40 8.93 0.07
N ALA A 84 1.93 10.15 -0.12
CA ALA A 84 1.05 10.54 -1.20
C ALA A 84 1.49 11.86 -1.85
N LYS A 85 1.01 12.13 -3.08
CA LYS A 85 1.24 13.43 -3.75
C LYS A 85 0.50 14.54 -3.02
N ALA A 86 1.15 15.72 -2.88
CA ALA A 86 0.56 16.92 -2.25
C ALA A 86 -0.78 17.34 -2.87
N GLU A 87 -0.95 17.15 -4.18
CA GLU A 87 -2.19 17.48 -4.89
C GLU A 87 -3.41 16.67 -4.39
N LEU A 88 -3.19 15.49 -3.79
CA LEU A 88 -4.26 14.68 -3.22
C LEU A 88 -4.77 15.21 -1.89
N ASP A 89 -4.05 16.14 -1.27
CA ASP A 89 -4.44 16.77 -0.01
C ASP A 89 -5.73 17.59 -0.12
N SER A 90 -6.02 18.16 -1.29
CA SER A 90 -7.16 19.06 -1.51
C SER A 90 -8.25 18.49 -2.43
N LYS A 91 -7.96 17.50 -3.27
CA LYS A 91 -8.81 17.13 -4.41
C LYS A 91 -9.78 15.97 -4.17
N SER A 92 -9.68 15.26 -3.05
CA SER A 92 -10.43 14.02 -2.85
C SER A 92 -11.27 14.06 -1.58
N TYR A 93 -12.50 13.54 -1.67
CA TYR A 93 -13.32 13.26 -0.48
C TYR A 93 -12.60 12.33 0.52
N LEU A 94 -11.67 11.52 0.03
CA LEU A 94 -10.81 10.65 0.81
C LEU A 94 -9.63 11.39 1.47
N SER A 95 -9.33 12.64 1.09
CA SER A 95 -8.21 13.39 1.66
C SER A 95 -8.29 13.49 3.19
N TYR A 96 -9.49 13.71 3.71
CA TYR A 96 -9.71 13.74 5.17
C TYR A 96 -9.47 12.38 5.85
N ALA A 97 -9.71 11.28 5.16
CA ALA A 97 -9.37 9.95 5.67
C ALA A 97 -7.85 9.76 5.72
N PHE A 98 -7.15 10.15 4.64
CA PHE A 98 -5.70 10.09 4.61
C PHE A 98 -5.05 11.00 5.67
N LYS A 99 -5.60 12.21 5.90
CA LYS A 99 -5.16 13.10 6.98
C LYS A 99 -5.33 12.49 8.37
N LEU A 100 -6.43 11.77 8.61
CA LEU A 100 -6.69 11.11 9.89
C LEU A 100 -5.73 9.96 10.20
N VAL A 101 -5.05 9.42 9.19
CA VAL A 101 -4.02 8.38 9.37
C VAL A 101 -2.61 8.94 9.13
N ASP A 102 -2.47 10.25 9.33
CA ASP A 102 -1.19 10.97 9.27
C ASP A 102 -0.40 10.70 7.98
N THR A 103 -1.11 10.66 6.83
CA THR A 103 -0.48 10.51 5.51
C THR A 103 0.46 11.68 5.24
N ILE A 104 1.66 11.38 4.79
CA ILE A 104 2.69 12.36 4.45
C ILE A 104 2.48 12.79 3.00
N PHE A 105 2.12 14.05 2.82
CA PHE A 105 1.92 14.61 1.50
C PHE A 105 3.20 15.29 1.00
N ILE A 106 3.74 14.82 -0.12
CA ILE A 106 5.00 15.28 -0.69
C ILE A 106 4.80 15.98 -2.03
N ASN A 107 5.56 17.05 -2.25
CA ASN A 107 5.70 17.67 -3.57
C ASN A 107 6.90 17.06 -4.30
N ARG A 108 6.65 16.24 -5.31
CA ARG A 108 7.70 15.52 -6.05
C ARG A 108 8.50 16.42 -7.00
N GLU A 109 7.96 17.56 -7.36
CA GLU A 109 8.64 18.54 -8.20
C GLU A 109 9.73 19.27 -7.42
N ASN A 110 9.59 19.34 -6.08
CA ASN A 110 10.58 19.91 -5.19
C ASN A 110 11.23 18.82 -4.33
N VAL A 111 12.34 18.29 -4.82
CA VAL A 111 13.12 17.23 -4.15
C VAL A 111 13.59 17.67 -2.76
N ARG A 112 13.97 18.95 -2.62
CA ARG A 112 14.46 19.51 -1.35
C ARG A 112 13.37 19.56 -0.29
N ASP A 113 12.17 20.05 -0.65
CA ASP A 113 11.03 20.11 0.27
C ASP A 113 10.57 18.70 0.65
N THR A 114 10.57 17.77 -0.30
CA THR A 114 10.26 16.37 -0.02
C THR A 114 11.26 15.77 0.97
N TYR A 115 12.56 16.05 0.80
CA TYR A 115 13.58 15.58 1.71
C TYR A 115 13.44 16.21 3.10
N ASN A 116 13.20 17.51 3.20
CA ASN A 116 12.98 18.21 4.47
C ASN A 116 11.75 17.65 5.21
N LYS A 117 10.64 17.48 4.52
CA LYS A 117 9.45 16.83 5.10
C LYS A 117 9.74 15.41 5.61
N PHE A 118 10.54 14.62 4.88
CA PHE A 118 10.95 13.32 5.39
C PHE A 118 11.80 13.40 6.65
N GLN A 119 12.64 14.43 6.77
CA GLN A 119 13.44 14.63 7.97
C GLN A 119 12.58 15.05 9.18
N GLU A 120 11.60 15.91 8.95
CA GLU A 120 10.75 16.49 9.99
C GLU A 120 9.62 15.54 10.43
N GLU A 121 8.96 14.89 9.46
CA GLU A 121 7.74 14.11 9.72
C GLU A 121 7.99 12.62 9.94
N ILE A 122 9.15 12.08 9.53
CA ILE A 122 9.47 10.67 9.67
C ILE A 122 10.66 10.48 10.59
N ASN A 123 10.38 10.06 11.80
CA ASN A 123 11.37 9.48 12.69
C ASN A 123 10.92 8.08 13.11
N LEU A 124 11.34 7.05 12.35
CA LEU A 124 10.94 5.66 12.61
C LEU A 124 11.56 5.08 13.89
N ASN A 125 12.51 5.76 14.50
CA ASN A 125 13.05 5.35 15.81
C ASN A 125 12.06 5.65 16.93
N ASP A 126 11.36 6.79 16.85
CA ASP A 126 10.39 7.23 17.85
C ASP A 126 8.96 6.90 17.43
N ASP A 127 8.64 7.10 16.15
CA ASP A 127 7.35 6.78 15.55
C ASP A 127 7.35 5.34 15.06
N LYS A 128 6.95 4.42 15.89
CA LYS A 128 6.90 2.96 15.60
C LYS A 128 5.90 2.57 14.51
N ARG A 129 5.58 3.47 13.59
CA ARG A 129 4.66 3.22 12.46
C ARG A 129 5.42 2.85 11.19
N SER A 130 4.93 1.85 10.49
CA SER A 130 5.42 1.50 9.17
C SER A 130 5.06 2.56 8.11
N ILE A 131 5.78 2.56 7.00
CA ILE A 131 5.51 3.43 5.85
C ILE A 131 5.02 2.60 4.67
N VAL A 132 3.96 3.03 4.02
CA VAL A 132 3.46 2.45 2.77
C VAL A 132 3.70 3.43 1.63
N ILE A 133 4.37 2.97 0.58
CA ILE A 133 4.71 3.79 -0.57
C ILE A 133 4.37 3.08 -1.89
N PHE A 134 3.94 3.87 -2.88
CA PHE A 134 3.76 3.44 -4.25
C PHE A 134 4.90 4.02 -5.10
N PRO A 135 6.01 3.29 -5.29
CA PRO A 135 7.24 3.84 -5.82
C PRO A 135 7.18 4.16 -7.32
N GLU A 136 6.17 3.68 -8.04
CA GLU A 136 5.86 4.07 -9.42
C GLU A 136 5.49 5.56 -9.53
N GLY A 137 5.05 6.15 -8.44
CA GLY A 137 4.72 7.57 -8.38
C GLY A 137 3.45 7.96 -9.11
N THR A 138 2.93 7.12 -9.97
CA THR A 138 1.67 7.30 -10.67
C THR A 138 0.99 5.95 -10.87
N ARG A 139 -0.28 5.97 -11.24
CA ARG A 139 -1.02 4.74 -11.58
C ARG A 139 -0.70 4.34 -13.02
N VAL A 140 -0.42 3.07 -13.22
CA VAL A 140 -0.25 2.48 -14.55
C VAL A 140 -1.53 1.72 -14.91
N ILE A 141 -2.35 2.29 -15.80
CA ILE A 141 -3.65 1.74 -16.17
C ILE A 141 -3.51 0.50 -17.05
N ASP A 142 -2.43 0.40 -17.84
CA ASP A 142 -2.12 -0.79 -18.62
C ASP A 142 -1.88 -1.98 -17.68
N PRO A 143 -2.70 -3.05 -17.75
CA PRO A 143 -2.58 -4.16 -16.82
C PRO A 143 -1.30 -4.98 -17.02
N GLU A 144 -0.66 -4.92 -18.17
CA GLU A 144 0.55 -5.69 -18.48
C GLU A 144 1.84 -4.90 -18.21
N LYS A 145 1.74 -3.61 -17.88
CA LYS A 145 2.92 -2.75 -17.66
C LYS A 145 3.07 -2.35 -16.20
N MET A 146 4.30 -2.23 -15.79
CA MET A 146 4.73 -1.57 -14.55
C MET A 146 5.86 -0.62 -14.92
N ILE A 147 5.83 0.60 -14.40
CA ILE A 147 6.94 1.54 -14.61
C ILE A 147 8.00 1.37 -13.52
N GLU A 148 9.19 1.83 -13.84
CA GLU A 148 10.32 1.74 -12.92
C GLU A 148 10.03 2.42 -11.58
N PHE A 149 10.58 1.86 -10.54
CA PHE A 149 10.47 2.41 -9.20
C PHE A 149 11.45 3.58 -9.01
N HIS A 150 10.98 4.64 -8.37
CA HIS A 150 11.83 5.77 -8.02
C HIS A 150 12.76 5.44 -6.84
N GLU A 151 14.06 5.61 -7.01
CA GLU A 151 15.08 5.36 -5.98
C GLU A 151 14.82 6.14 -4.69
N GLY A 152 14.32 7.37 -4.82
CA GLY A 152 13.97 8.21 -3.68
C GLY A 152 12.99 7.57 -2.70
N SER A 153 12.17 6.62 -3.19
CA SER A 153 11.21 5.87 -2.39
C SER A 153 11.88 4.97 -1.35
N PHE A 154 13.11 4.56 -1.58
CA PHE A 154 13.84 3.63 -0.73
C PHE A 154 14.74 4.31 0.31
N ARG A 155 14.97 5.62 0.19
CA ARG A 155 15.84 6.37 1.11
C ARG A 155 15.46 6.22 2.58
N ILE A 156 14.17 6.07 2.87
CA ILE A 156 13.66 5.83 4.24
C ILE A 156 14.22 4.53 4.79
N ALA A 157 14.17 3.45 4.01
CA ALA A 157 14.69 2.16 4.44
C ALA A 157 16.19 2.23 4.75
N TYR A 158 16.96 2.89 3.88
CA TYR A 158 18.40 3.08 4.08
C TYR A 158 18.74 3.96 5.28
N LYS A 159 17.96 5.02 5.50
CA LYS A 159 18.19 5.95 6.63
C LYS A 159 17.94 5.29 7.97
N TYR A 160 16.85 4.53 8.10
CA TYR A 160 16.40 3.95 9.36
C TYR A 160 16.71 2.46 9.51
N LEU A 161 17.36 1.85 8.51
CA LEU A 161 17.71 0.44 8.46
C LEU A 161 16.50 -0.47 8.81
N VAL A 162 15.35 -0.20 8.19
CA VAL A 162 14.13 -0.95 8.41
C VAL A 162 13.90 -1.98 7.30
N PRO A 163 13.23 -3.12 7.59
CA PRO A 163 12.90 -4.09 6.55
C PRO A 163 12.07 -3.47 5.42
N ILE A 164 12.38 -3.87 4.19
CA ILE A 164 11.58 -3.54 3.01
C ILE A 164 10.66 -4.71 2.73
N ILE A 165 9.36 -4.43 2.60
CA ILE A 165 8.32 -5.42 2.34
C ILE A 165 7.78 -5.21 0.93
N PRO A 166 8.32 -5.91 -0.10
CA PRO A 166 7.76 -5.85 -1.43
C PRO A 166 6.34 -6.42 -1.40
N THR A 167 5.38 -5.69 -1.96
CA THR A 167 3.97 -6.05 -1.89
C THR A 167 3.35 -5.92 -3.28
N VAL A 168 2.67 -6.95 -3.71
CA VAL A 168 2.05 -7.03 -5.03
C VAL A 168 0.54 -6.93 -4.90
N ILE A 169 -0.09 -6.04 -5.68
CA ILE A 169 -1.55 -5.95 -5.80
C ILE A 169 -1.98 -6.16 -7.24
N VAL A 170 -2.91 -7.09 -7.47
CA VAL A 170 -3.43 -7.45 -8.79
C VAL A 170 -4.95 -7.49 -8.77
N GLY A 171 -5.60 -7.07 -9.86
CA GLY A 171 -7.05 -7.11 -9.99
C GLY A 171 -7.79 -5.85 -9.53
N SER A 172 -7.09 -4.86 -9.00
CA SER A 172 -7.68 -3.59 -8.54
C SER A 172 -7.97 -2.59 -9.65
N ILE A 173 -7.44 -2.80 -10.85
CA ILE A 173 -7.61 -1.90 -12.00
C ILE A 173 -9.08 -1.68 -12.36
N ASP A 174 -9.92 -2.69 -12.13
CA ASP A 174 -11.37 -2.63 -12.38
C ASP A 174 -12.11 -1.64 -11.46
N LEU A 175 -11.48 -1.21 -10.38
CA LEU A 175 -12.03 -0.21 -9.47
C LEU A 175 -11.83 1.23 -9.96
N ASN A 176 -11.08 1.43 -11.03
CA ASN A 176 -10.93 2.73 -11.67
C ASN A 176 -12.19 3.12 -12.45
N LYS A 177 -12.49 4.42 -12.49
CA LYS A 177 -13.52 4.96 -13.38
C LYS A 177 -13.02 5.17 -14.82
N GLU A 178 -11.71 5.10 -15.02
CA GLU A 178 -11.05 5.30 -16.31
C GLU A 178 -11.31 4.11 -17.21
N LYS A 179 -11.30 4.35 -18.53
CA LYS A 179 -11.54 3.29 -19.53
C LYS A 179 -10.52 2.18 -19.36
N GLN A 180 -11.02 1.00 -19.04
CA GLN A 180 -10.18 -0.19 -18.93
C GLN A 180 -9.80 -0.71 -20.33
N PRO A 181 -8.64 -1.37 -20.45
CA PRO A 181 -8.30 -2.11 -21.66
C PRO A 181 -9.40 -3.10 -22.01
N LYS A 182 -9.83 -3.12 -23.29
CA LYS A 182 -10.96 -3.95 -23.76
C LYS A 182 -10.80 -5.45 -23.46
N ASN A 183 -9.56 -5.90 -23.27
CA ASN A 183 -9.18 -7.30 -23.14
C ASN A 183 -9.01 -7.79 -21.71
N TYR A 184 -9.17 -6.93 -20.69
CA TYR A 184 -9.00 -7.31 -19.29
C TYR A 184 -10.30 -7.12 -18.51
N LYS A 185 -10.81 -8.21 -17.95
CA LYS A 185 -11.91 -8.20 -16.98
C LYS A 185 -11.60 -9.19 -15.87
N ASN A 186 -11.55 -8.72 -14.64
CA ASN A 186 -11.53 -9.57 -13.46
C ASN A 186 -12.95 -10.12 -13.21
N LYS A 187 -13.34 -11.15 -13.95
CA LYS A 187 -14.70 -11.73 -13.93
C LYS A 187 -15.13 -12.14 -12.50
N ASN A 188 -14.20 -12.60 -11.68
CA ASN A 188 -14.48 -13.08 -10.33
C ASN A 188 -14.45 -11.97 -9.28
N LYS A 189 -14.12 -10.74 -9.68
CA LYS A 189 -14.03 -9.59 -8.78
C LYS A 189 -13.20 -9.86 -7.52
N ILE A 190 -12.02 -10.47 -7.69
CA ILE A 190 -11.08 -10.74 -6.60
C ILE A 190 -9.86 -9.86 -6.78
N ILE A 191 -9.48 -9.16 -5.73
CA ILE A 191 -8.20 -8.44 -5.65
C ILE A 191 -7.24 -9.33 -4.87
N TYR A 192 -6.10 -9.63 -5.48
CA TYR A 192 -5.05 -10.41 -4.87
C TYR A 192 -3.97 -9.49 -4.33
N VAL A 193 -3.54 -9.74 -3.10
CA VAL A 193 -2.43 -9.02 -2.48
C VAL A 193 -1.45 -10.04 -1.93
N ASN A 194 -0.21 -10.01 -2.43
CA ASN A 194 0.86 -10.85 -1.92
C ASN A 194 1.92 -9.98 -1.23
N PHE A 195 2.10 -10.20 0.08
CA PHE A 195 3.21 -9.63 0.83
C PHE A 195 4.38 -10.59 0.69
N LEU A 196 5.39 -10.18 -0.10
CA LEU A 196 6.57 -11.01 -0.33
C LEU A 196 7.47 -11.01 0.90
N LYS A 197 8.41 -11.95 0.92
CA LYS A 197 9.35 -12.10 2.04
C LYS A 197 10.07 -10.77 2.33
N PRO A 198 10.04 -10.29 3.58
CA PRO A 198 10.72 -9.05 3.95
C PRO A 198 12.22 -9.11 3.70
N ILE A 199 12.76 -8.06 3.06
CA ILE A 199 14.18 -7.88 2.81
C ILE A 199 14.77 -7.15 4.01
N LYS A 200 15.60 -7.84 4.78
CA LYS A 200 16.21 -7.29 5.99
C LYS A 200 17.32 -6.29 5.64
N PRO A 201 17.64 -5.32 6.53
CA PRO A 201 18.70 -4.33 6.30
C PRO A 201 20.05 -4.94 5.92
N GLN A 202 20.41 -6.09 6.49
CA GLN A 202 21.66 -6.78 6.19
C GLN A 202 21.80 -7.15 4.71
N ASN A 203 20.69 -7.28 3.99
CA ASN A 203 20.68 -7.70 2.59
C ASN A 203 20.73 -6.53 1.60
N TYR A 204 20.60 -5.27 2.08
CA TYR A 204 20.58 -4.12 1.18
C TYR A 204 21.43 -2.92 1.65
N ALA A 205 21.73 -2.80 2.95
CA ALA A 205 22.34 -1.57 3.52
C ALA A 205 23.70 -1.22 2.89
N THR A 206 24.46 -2.21 2.43
CA THR A 206 25.75 -2.03 1.74
C THR A 206 25.64 -2.03 0.21
N VAL A 207 24.45 -2.25 -0.33
CA VAL A 207 24.18 -2.28 -1.77
C VAL A 207 23.77 -0.88 -2.22
N ALA A 208 24.20 -0.45 -3.40
CA ALA A 208 23.77 0.82 -3.95
C ALA A 208 22.24 0.86 -4.13
N ILE A 209 21.61 1.97 -3.76
CA ILE A 209 20.17 2.13 -3.72
C ILE A 209 19.47 1.85 -5.06
N ASN A 210 20.13 2.23 -6.19
CA ASN A 210 19.63 1.95 -7.53
C ASN A 210 19.54 0.44 -7.82
N HIS A 211 20.53 -0.36 -7.40
CA HIS A 211 20.51 -1.81 -7.55
C HIS A 211 19.38 -2.44 -6.71
N THR A 212 19.26 -2.03 -5.46
CA THR A 212 18.16 -2.50 -4.59
C THR A 212 16.80 -2.14 -5.18
N THR A 213 16.65 -0.91 -5.68
CA THR A 213 15.41 -0.45 -6.31
C THR A 213 15.04 -1.31 -7.51
N LYS A 214 16.01 -1.56 -8.40
CA LYS A 214 15.84 -2.39 -9.60
C LYS A 214 15.46 -3.83 -9.23
N ASN A 215 16.19 -4.44 -8.31
CA ASN A 215 15.93 -5.81 -7.89
C ASN A 215 14.53 -5.96 -7.27
N ILE A 216 14.09 -4.99 -6.46
CA ILE A 216 12.76 -5.02 -5.86
C ILE A 216 11.67 -4.77 -6.92
N HIS A 217 11.91 -3.89 -7.88
CA HIS A 217 11.01 -3.70 -9.01
C HIS A 217 10.83 -5.01 -9.80
N GLU A 218 11.92 -5.66 -10.17
CA GLU A 218 11.90 -6.95 -10.90
C GLU A 218 11.16 -8.03 -10.11
N LEU A 219 11.40 -8.13 -8.81
CA LEU A 219 10.72 -9.08 -7.92
C LEU A 219 9.20 -8.84 -7.89
N VAL A 220 8.78 -7.59 -7.69
CA VAL A 220 7.36 -7.20 -7.65
C VAL A 220 6.71 -7.41 -9.01
N TYR A 221 7.38 -7.05 -10.10
CA TYR A 221 6.85 -7.17 -11.46
C TYR A 221 6.71 -8.62 -11.91
N THR A 222 7.68 -9.46 -11.60
CA THR A 222 7.63 -10.91 -11.90
C THR A 222 6.44 -11.56 -11.20
N GLU A 223 6.27 -11.29 -9.91
CA GLU A 223 5.14 -11.84 -9.16
C GLU A 223 3.80 -11.25 -9.62
N TYR A 224 3.78 -9.96 -9.96
CA TYR A 224 2.59 -9.31 -10.54
C TYR A 224 2.16 -10.04 -11.82
N LEU A 225 3.10 -10.29 -12.75
CA LEU A 225 2.81 -10.98 -14.01
C LEU A 225 2.38 -12.42 -13.78
N ARG A 226 2.97 -13.12 -12.82
CA ARG A 226 2.56 -14.47 -12.44
C ARG A 226 1.07 -14.51 -12.06
N ILE A 227 0.67 -13.67 -11.10
CA ILE A 227 -0.72 -13.59 -10.62
C ILE A 227 -1.65 -13.11 -11.75
N PHE A 228 -1.24 -12.09 -12.50
CA PHE A 228 -2.01 -11.53 -13.60
C PHE A 228 -2.32 -12.60 -14.67
N ASN A 229 -1.34 -13.39 -15.08
CA ASN A 229 -1.51 -14.46 -16.05
C ASN A 229 -2.45 -15.56 -15.54
N LEU A 230 -2.36 -15.95 -14.27
CA LEU A 230 -3.30 -16.89 -13.67
C LEU A 230 -4.74 -16.36 -13.69
N ILE A 231 -4.94 -15.07 -13.47
CA ILE A 231 -6.26 -14.43 -13.60
C ILE A 231 -6.73 -14.46 -15.04
N LYS A 232 -5.87 -14.11 -15.99
CA LYS A 232 -6.16 -14.09 -17.44
C LYS A 232 -6.57 -15.49 -17.94
N GLU A 233 -5.92 -16.53 -17.47
CA GLU A 233 -6.19 -17.92 -17.82
C GLU A 233 -7.36 -18.56 -17.03
N ASN A 234 -8.07 -17.80 -16.19
CA ASN A 234 -9.10 -18.28 -15.27
C ASN A 234 -8.62 -19.36 -14.27
N LYS A 235 -7.33 -19.33 -13.92
CA LYS A 235 -6.70 -20.23 -12.95
C LYS A 235 -6.57 -19.60 -11.55
N GLN A 236 -7.51 -18.75 -11.15
CA GLN A 236 -7.44 -17.99 -9.89
C GLN A 236 -7.29 -18.87 -8.63
N LYS A 237 -7.79 -20.10 -8.67
CA LYS A 237 -7.62 -21.06 -7.58
C LYS A 237 -6.14 -21.40 -7.33
N MET A 238 -5.27 -21.17 -8.30
CA MET A 238 -3.84 -21.48 -8.21
C MET A 238 -2.98 -20.32 -7.71
N VAL A 239 -3.58 -19.15 -7.43
CA VAL A 239 -2.80 -17.95 -7.07
C VAL A 239 -2.03 -18.15 -5.75
N PHE A 240 -2.65 -18.81 -4.78
CA PHE A 240 -2.07 -19.05 -3.45
C PHE A 240 -2.20 -20.51 -2.97
N LEU A 241 -2.09 -21.48 -3.89
CA LEU A 241 -2.27 -22.91 -3.58
C LEU A 241 -1.23 -23.48 -2.60
N GLU A 242 -0.10 -22.84 -2.42
CA GLU A 242 0.99 -23.36 -1.60
C GLU A 242 1.03 -22.80 -0.17
N GLU A 243 0.27 -21.76 0.14
CA GLU A 243 0.44 -21.06 1.43
C GLU A 243 -0.77 -21.06 2.36
N ASP A 244 -2.03 -21.24 1.88
CA ASP A 244 -3.17 -21.09 2.79
C ASP A 244 -4.44 -21.86 2.40
N GLU A 245 -4.58 -23.08 2.90
CA GLU A 245 -5.90 -23.71 3.13
C GLU A 245 -6.72 -23.01 4.23
N LYS A 246 -6.27 -21.89 4.77
CA LYS A 246 -6.86 -21.22 5.95
C LYS A 246 -7.53 -19.89 5.72
N ILE A 247 -7.63 -19.36 4.51
CA ILE A 247 -8.50 -18.22 4.27
C ILE A 247 -9.92 -18.72 4.05
N ARG A 248 -10.50 -19.21 5.14
CA ARG A 248 -11.93 -19.49 5.21
C ARG A 248 -12.73 -18.24 4.93
N ASP A 249 -13.59 -18.39 3.95
CA ASP A 249 -14.77 -17.60 3.64
C ASP A 249 -15.38 -16.96 4.90
N ARG A 250 -14.86 -15.84 5.35
CA ARG A 250 -15.57 -15.00 6.32
C ARG A 250 -16.55 -14.18 5.53
N ARG A 251 -17.72 -14.78 5.32
CA ARG A 251 -18.93 -14.06 4.90
C ARG A 251 -19.18 -12.94 5.93
N TYR A 252 -19.27 -11.75 5.41
CA TYR A 252 -19.65 -10.56 6.16
C TYR A 252 -21.15 -10.49 6.31
#